data_b28823f58622a35bbdf85eb069ffd63d
#
_entry.id   b28823f58622a35bbdf85eb069ffd63d
#
_cell.length_a   1.000
_cell.length_b   1.000
_cell.length_c   1.000
_cell.angle_alpha   90.00
_cell.angle_beta   90.00
_cell.angle_gamma   90.00
#
_symmetry.space_group_name_H-M   'P 1'
#
loop_
_entity.id
_entity.type
_entity.pdbx_description
1 polymer ?
#
loop_
_entity_poly.entity_id
_entity_poly.type
_entity_poly.pdbx_seq_one_letter_code
_entity_poly.pdbx_strand_id
1 'polypeptide(L)'
;MLSKYVYGLSLGHFVVDFSQGALTALLPLLIAQHHFNYAIAATLVFAMNLVSSIIQPLFGFLSDRFRTGWIIIPALLITGLGFGTLGWDNQYFLLITSCLVCGVGIAAYHPDAAKLVNGLADVNQGHGPERFLLWW
;
A
#
# COMPACT_ATOMS: atom_id res chain seq x y z
N MET A 1 -23.61 7.46 -11.84
CA MET A 1 -23.28 6.15 -11.21
C MET A 1 -21.79 6.19 -10.90
N LEU A 2 -21.41 6.56 -9.66
CA LEU A 2 -20.00 6.41 -9.23
C LEU A 2 -19.66 4.95 -9.42
N SER A 3 -18.73 4.70 -10.32
CA SER A 3 -18.57 3.42 -10.93
C SER A 3 -18.11 2.39 -9.90
N LYS A 4 -18.50 1.15 -10.11
CA LYS A 4 -17.96 -0.03 -9.40
C LYS A 4 -16.43 0.02 -9.22
N TYR A 5 -15.72 0.77 -10.05
CA TYR A 5 -14.28 1.00 -9.96
C TYR A 5 -13.88 1.83 -8.72
N VAL A 6 -14.64 2.86 -8.35
CA VAL A 6 -14.37 3.65 -7.15
C VAL A 6 -14.51 2.81 -5.89
N TYR A 7 -15.55 1.95 -5.82
CA TYR A 7 -15.70 1.02 -4.71
C TYR A 7 -14.54 0.01 -4.63
N GLY A 8 -14.09 -0.52 -5.77
CA GLY A 8 -12.93 -1.41 -5.82
C GLY A 8 -11.65 -0.74 -5.34
N LEU A 9 -11.41 0.52 -5.76
CA LEU A 9 -10.27 1.31 -5.32
C LEU A 9 -10.36 1.65 -3.83
N SER A 10 -11.55 2.00 -3.33
CA SER A 10 -11.77 2.27 -1.90
C SER A 10 -11.52 1.02 -1.05
N LEU A 11 -11.95 -0.14 -1.51
CA LEU A 11 -11.68 -1.41 -0.83
C LEU A 11 -10.17 -1.72 -0.82
N GLY A 12 -9.49 -1.53 -1.94
CA GLY A 12 -8.03 -1.69 -2.01
C GLY A 12 -7.31 -0.73 -1.06
N HIS A 13 -7.74 0.53 -0.99
CA HIS A 13 -7.19 1.53 -0.07
C HIS A 13 -7.39 1.10 1.39
N PHE A 14 -8.60 0.63 1.71
CA PHE A 14 -8.88 0.09 3.04
C PHE A 14 -7.95 -1.08 3.39
N VAL A 15 -7.70 -2.03 2.49
CA VAL A 15 -6.81 -3.18 2.73
C VAL A 15 -5.38 -2.73 3.00
N VAL A 16 -4.89 -1.76 2.24
CA VAL A 16 -3.54 -1.20 2.38
C VAL A 16 -3.38 -0.48 3.72
N ASP A 17 -4.30 0.42 4.05
CA ASP A 17 -4.28 1.17 5.31
C ASP A 17 -4.53 0.27 6.53
N PHE A 18 -5.41 -0.73 6.38
CA PHE A 18 -5.63 -1.74 7.41
C PHE A 18 -4.35 -2.51 7.70
N SER A 19 -3.60 -2.94 6.69
CA SER A 19 -2.33 -3.64 6.89
C SER A 19 -1.31 -2.79 7.66
N GLN A 20 -1.26 -1.49 7.35
CA GLN A 20 -0.39 -0.53 8.04
C GLN A 20 -0.81 -0.30 9.50
N GLY A 21 -2.09 -0.09 9.73
CA GLY A 21 -2.63 0.10 11.08
C GLY A 21 -2.61 -1.16 11.95
N ALA A 22 -2.90 -2.31 11.34
CA ALA A 22 -2.92 -3.60 12.02
C ALA A 22 -1.54 -4.02 12.54
N LEU A 23 -0.44 -3.70 11.83
CA LEU A 23 0.91 -3.95 12.35
C LEU A 23 1.12 -3.24 13.68
N THR A 24 0.71 -1.98 13.81
CA THR A 24 0.82 -1.24 15.06
C THR A 24 0.00 -1.88 16.19
N ALA A 25 -1.21 -2.36 15.88
CA ALA A 25 -2.06 -3.06 16.82
C ALA A 25 -1.51 -4.43 17.25
N LEU A 26 -0.74 -5.08 16.37
CA LEU A 26 -0.11 -6.38 16.63
C LEU A 26 1.20 -6.27 17.43
N LEU A 27 1.78 -5.07 17.60
CA LEU A 27 3.04 -4.92 18.34
C LEU A 27 3.05 -5.55 19.73
N PRO A 28 2.02 -5.37 20.59
CA PRO A 28 2.02 -6.02 21.89
C PRO A 28 2.11 -7.55 21.81
N LEU A 29 1.44 -8.14 20.82
CA LEU A 29 1.48 -9.58 20.59
C LEU A 29 2.89 -10.03 20.15
N LEU A 30 3.49 -9.33 19.19
CA LEU A 30 4.85 -9.62 18.72
C LEU A 30 5.89 -9.46 19.85
N ILE A 31 5.76 -8.45 20.69
CA ILE A 31 6.61 -8.27 21.89
C ILE A 31 6.49 -9.47 22.83
N ALA A 32 5.26 -9.90 23.12
CA ALA A 32 5.02 -11.03 24.02
C ALA A 32 5.52 -12.35 23.43
N GLN A 33 5.29 -12.58 22.14
CA GLN A 33 5.63 -13.84 21.46
C GLN A 33 7.15 -14.01 21.25
N HIS A 34 7.85 -12.93 20.88
CA HIS A 34 9.27 -12.96 20.51
C HIS A 34 10.19 -12.40 21.60
N HIS A 35 9.64 -12.01 22.75
CA HIS A 35 10.39 -11.37 23.85
C HIS A 35 11.17 -10.11 23.41
N PHE A 36 10.64 -9.37 22.45
CA PHE A 36 11.23 -8.13 21.98
C PHE A 36 11.07 -7.03 23.03
N ASN A 37 12.00 -6.09 23.05
CA ASN A 37 11.77 -4.82 23.73
C ASN A 37 10.97 -3.85 22.82
N TYR A 38 10.44 -2.80 23.41
CA TYR A 38 9.64 -1.81 22.66
C TYR A 38 10.41 -1.12 21.52
N ALA A 39 11.72 -0.91 21.69
CA ALA A 39 12.53 -0.29 20.66
C ALA A 39 12.66 -1.18 19.42
N ILE A 40 12.90 -2.48 19.61
CA ILE A 40 12.97 -3.48 18.53
C ILE A 40 11.61 -3.59 17.82
N ALA A 41 10.52 -3.66 18.57
CA ALA A 41 9.19 -3.72 17.98
C ALA A 41 8.84 -2.45 17.18
N ALA A 42 9.19 -1.28 17.69
CA ALA A 42 8.98 -0.01 17.00
C ALA A 42 9.75 0.08 15.65
N THR A 43 10.91 -0.58 15.52
CA THR A 43 11.64 -0.59 14.25
C THR A 43 10.89 -1.28 13.12
N LEU A 44 10.01 -2.24 13.41
CA LEU A 44 9.17 -2.90 12.41
C LEU A 44 8.20 -1.91 11.76
N VAL A 45 7.48 -1.13 12.57
CA VAL A 45 6.56 -0.10 12.07
C VAL A 45 7.34 1.03 11.40
N PHE A 46 8.45 1.45 12.00
CA PHE A 46 9.31 2.48 11.41
C PHE A 46 9.83 2.06 10.04
N ALA A 47 10.34 0.83 9.88
CA ALA A 47 10.86 0.34 8.61
C ALA A 47 9.80 0.30 7.52
N MET A 48 8.58 -0.21 7.83
CA MET A 48 7.47 -0.23 6.88
C MET A 48 7.08 1.18 6.44
N ASN A 49 6.92 2.11 7.38
CA ASN A 49 6.54 3.49 7.08
C ASN A 49 7.64 4.25 6.32
N LEU A 50 8.91 4.03 6.70
CA LEU A 50 10.06 4.67 6.04
C LEU A 50 10.15 4.26 4.58
N VAL A 51 10.08 2.95 4.31
CA VAL A 51 10.11 2.42 2.92
C VAL A 51 8.92 2.93 2.13
N SER A 52 7.72 2.86 2.71
CA SER A 52 6.52 3.37 2.06
C SER A 52 6.68 4.87 1.69
N SER A 53 7.16 5.70 2.60
CA SER A 53 7.31 7.14 2.37
C SER A 53 8.40 7.49 1.35
N ILE A 54 9.55 6.79 1.39
CA ILE A 54 10.68 7.08 0.48
C ILE A 54 10.39 6.59 -0.95
N ILE A 55 9.76 5.43 -1.08
CA ILE A 55 9.51 4.79 -2.39
C ILE A 55 8.26 5.35 -3.07
N GLN A 56 7.30 5.89 -2.33
CA GLN A 56 6.06 6.44 -2.87
C GLN A 56 6.26 7.49 -3.98
N PRO A 57 7.18 8.47 -3.90
CA PRO A 57 7.44 9.40 -4.99
C PRO A 57 7.96 8.71 -6.26
N LEU A 58 8.74 7.63 -6.11
CA LEU A 58 9.24 6.86 -7.25
C LEU A 58 8.08 6.18 -8.00
N PHE A 59 7.15 5.58 -7.27
CA PHE A 59 5.96 5.00 -7.90
C PHE A 59 5.03 6.06 -8.48
N GLY A 60 4.96 7.24 -7.88
CA GLY A 60 4.27 8.39 -8.48
C GLY A 60 4.84 8.75 -9.84
N PHE A 61 6.17 8.90 -9.94
CA PHE A 61 6.85 9.15 -11.21
C PHE A 61 6.64 8.01 -12.22
N LEU A 62 6.69 6.77 -11.77
CA LEU A 62 6.45 5.58 -12.62
C LEU A 62 5.00 5.57 -13.15
N SER A 63 4.03 5.84 -12.29
CA SER A 63 2.62 5.95 -12.65
C SER A 63 2.37 7.07 -13.67
N ASP A 64 3.17 8.15 -13.66
CA ASP A 64 3.07 9.21 -14.65
C ASP A 64 3.64 8.82 -16.02
N ARG A 65 4.60 7.93 -16.03
CA ARG A 65 5.29 7.49 -17.25
C ARG A 65 4.65 6.27 -17.91
N PHE A 66 4.00 5.43 -17.14
CA PHE A 66 3.35 4.20 -17.60
C PHE A 66 1.84 4.30 -17.48
N ARG A 67 1.14 3.35 -18.09
CA ARG A 67 -0.32 3.26 -17.98
C ARG A 67 -0.76 3.10 -16.52
N THR A 68 -1.67 3.95 -16.11
CA THR A 68 -2.25 3.96 -14.77
C THR A 68 -3.11 2.72 -14.53
N GLY A 69 -3.11 2.18 -13.33
CA GLY A 69 -4.03 1.15 -12.85
C GLY A 69 -3.51 -0.28 -12.89
N TRP A 70 -2.50 -0.58 -13.67
CA TRP A 70 -1.98 -1.95 -13.71
C TRP A 70 -1.05 -2.28 -12.53
N ILE A 71 -0.51 -1.27 -11.85
CA ILE A 71 0.32 -1.42 -10.65
C ILE A 71 -0.53 -1.78 -9.43
N ILE A 72 -1.82 -1.46 -9.42
CA ILE A 72 -2.72 -1.64 -8.27
C ILE A 72 -2.80 -3.11 -7.82
N ILE A 73 -3.00 -4.04 -8.76
CA ILE A 73 -3.11 -5.46 -8.42
C ILE A 73 -1.79 -6.03 -7.87
N PRO A 74 -0.64 -5.85 -8.52
CA PRO A 74 0.65 -6.21 -7.94
C PRO A 74 0.91 -5.57 -6.57
N ALA A 75 0.56 -4.28 -6.40
CA ALA A 75 0.74 -3.57 -5.14
C ALA A 75 -0.06 -4.21 -3.99
N LEU A 76 -1.33 -4.55 -4.23
CA LEU A 76 -2.16 -5.26 -3.26
C LEU A 76 -1.62 -6.65 -2.94
N LEU A 77 -1.15 -7.39 -3.94
CA LEU A 77 -0.56 -8.71 -3.73
C LEU A 77 0.74 -8.63 -2.90
N ILE A 78 1.61 -7.67 -3.20
CA ILE A 78 2.86 -7.44 -2.46
C ILE A 78 2.53 -7.03 -1.01
N THR A 79 1.58 -6.12 -0.79
CA THR A 79 1.12 -5.74 0.54
C THR A 79 0.59 -6.94 1.30
N GLY A 80 -0.31 -7.72 0.69
CA GLY A 80 -0.91 -8.89 1.29
C GLY A 80 0.09 -9.99 1.61
N LEU A 81 1.05 -10.25 0.73
CA LEU A 81 2.14 -11.21 0.97
C LEU A 81 3.04 -10.73 2.12
N GLY A 82 3.49 -9.48 2.09
CA GLY A 82 4.32 -8.92 3.16
C GLY A 82 3.62 -8.95 4.51
N PHE A 83 2.35 -8.56 4.57
CA PHE A 83 1.58 -8.60 5.81
C PHE A 83 1.26 -10.02 6.26
N GLY A 84 0.88 -10.91 5.33
CA GLY A 84 0.52 -12.30 5.63
C GLY A 84 1.67 -13.16 6.16
N THR A 85 2.91 -12.85 5.77
CA THR A 85 4.09 -13.59 6.26
C THR A 85 4.49 -13.21 7.68
N LEU A 86 4.03 -12.08 8.23
CA LEU A 86 4.33 -11.66 9.62
C LEU A 86 3.93 -12.70 10.67
N GLY A 87 2.92 -13.53 10.41
CA GLY A 87 2.45 -14.55 11.35
C GLY A 87 3.25 -15.85 11.33
N TRP A 88 4.09 -16.08 10.33
CA TRP A 88 4.86 -17.31 10.17
C TRP A 88 6.31 -17.18 10.59
N ASP A 89 6.79 -15.97 10.76
CA ASP A 89 8.19 -15.68 11.00
C ASP A 89 8.51 -15.61 12.48
N ASN A 90 9.46 -16.46 12.91
CA ASN A 90 9.98 -16.46 14.28
C ASN A 90 11.30 -15.70 14.42
N GLN A 91 11.86 -15.17 13.33
CA GLN A 91 13.13 -14.47 13.33
C GLN A 91 12.91 -12.98 13.01
N TYR A 92 13.54 -12.10 13.79
CA TYR A 92 13.44 -10.66 13.58
C TYR A 92 13.79 -10.23 12.16
N PHE A 93 14.80 -10.84 11.54
CA PHE A 93 15.19 -10.50 10.17
C PHE A 93 14.08 -10.78 9.14
N LEU A 94 13.34 -11.85 9.32
CA LEU A 94 12.21 -12.18 8.45
C LEU A 94 11.04 -11.23 8.70
N LEU A 95 10.75 -10.91 9.96
CA LEU A 95 9.71 -9.93 10.31
C LEU A 95 9.98 -8.55 9.71
N ILE A 96 11.22 -8.05 9.80
CA ILE A 96 11.54 -6.75 9.20
C ILE A 96 11.50 -6.80 7.68
N THR A 97 11.90 -7.91 7.06
CA THR A 97 11.79 -8.10 5.61
C THR A 97 10.33 -8.09 5.17
N SER A 98 9.45 -8.76 5.90
CA SER A 98 7.99 -8.76 5.66
C SER A 98 7.41 -7.35 5.75
N CYS A 99 7.84 -6.55 6.76
CA CYS A 99 7.45 -5.14 6.89
C CYS A 99 7.95 -4.29 5.71
N LEU A 100 9.19 -4.48 5.26
CA LEU A 100 9.76 -3.77 4.12
C LEU A 100 8.99 -4.10 2.83
N VAL A 101 8.70 -5.38 2.58
CA VAL A 101 7.91 -5.84 1.43
C VAL A 101 6.51 -5.24 1.46
N CYS A 102 5.85 -5.27 2.62
CA CYS A 102 4.55 -4.64 2.81
C CYS A 102 4.60 -3.14 2.51
N GLY A 103 5.62 -2.42 3.00
CA GLY A 103 5.84 -0.99 2.75
C GLY A 103 6.02 -0.65 1.27
N VAL A 104 6.68 -1.51 0.50
CA VAL A 104 6.81 -1.34 -0.97
C VAL A 104 5.44 -1.44 -1.65
N GLY A 105 4.61 -2.42 -1.26
CA GLY A 105 3.26 -2.55 -1.80
C GLY A 105 2.39 -1.34 -1.49
N ILE A 106 2.44 -0.83 -0.24
CA ILE A 106 1.75 0.39 0.20
C ILE A 106 2.19 1.59 -0.66
N ALA A 107 3.51 1.76 -0.85
CA ALA A 107 4.08 2.84 -1.66
C ALA A 107 3.62 2.83 -3.11
N ALA A 108 3.48 1.64 -3.69
CA ALA A 108 3.04 1.47 -5.07
C ALA A 108 1.54 1.76 -5.25
N TYR A 109 0.72 1.40 -4.25
CA TYR A 109 -0.73 1.53 -4.34
C TYR A 109 -1.22 2.98 -4.34
N HIS A 110 -0.76 3.79 -3.39
CA HIS A 110 -1.33 5.12 -3.13
C HIS A 110 -1.29 6.08 -4.33
N PRO A 111 -0.16 6.31 -5.02
CA PRO A 111 -0.12 7.27 -6.13
C PRO A 111 -0.96 6.81 -7.33
N ASP A 112 -0.95 5.51 -7.63
CA ASP A 112 -1.67 4.97 -8.78
C ASP A 112 -3.19 4.97 -8.54
N ALA A 113 -3.63 4.62 -7.33
CA ALA A 113 -5.04 4.70 -6.94
C ALA A 113 -5.57 6.15 -6.92
N ALA A 114 -4.79 7.11 -6.39
CA ALA A 114 -5.15 8.52 -6.37
C ALA A 114 -5.33 9.07 -7.80
N LYS A 115 -4.43 8.71 -8.71
CA LYS A 115 -4.50 9.11 -10.11
C LYS A 115 -5.74 8.57 -10.80
N LEU A 116 -6.07 7.29 -10.59
CA LEU A 116 -7.29 6.68 -11.13
C LEU A 116 -8.57 7.33 -10.60
N VAL A 117 -8.64 7.61 -9.30
CA VAL A 117 -9.79 8.28 -8.70
C VAL A 117 -9.97 9.68 -9.29
N ASN A 118 -8.89 10.44 -9.44
CA ASN A 118 -8.94 11.78 -10.06
C ASN A 118 -9.43 11.70 -11.51
N GLY A 119 -8.92 10.76 -12.31
CA GLY A 119 -9.38 10.58 -13.68
C GLY A 119 -10.88 10.20 -13.78
N LEU A 120 -11.36 9.34 -12.86
CA LEU A 120 -12.78 8.99 -12.79
C LEU A 120 -13.66 10.17 -12.35
N ALA A 121 -13.15 11.04 -11.48
CA ALA A 121 -13.85 12.25 -11.03
C ALA A 121 -14.00 13.27 -12.18
N ASP A 122 -12.94 13.47 -12.97
CA ASP A 122 -12.96 14.37 -14.13
C ASP A 122 -13.99 13.95 -15.19
N VAL A 123 -14.09 12.65 -15.47
CA VAL A 123 -15.12 12.10 -16.37
C VAL A 123 -16.53 12.36 -15.84
N ASN A 124 -16.74 12.23 -14.54
CA ASN A 124 -18.05 12.42 -13.92
C ASN A 124 -18.48 13.90 -13.85
N GLN A 125 -17.53 14.84 -13.91
CA GLN A 125 -17.79 16.29 -13.94
C GLN A 125 -18.09 16.83 -15.36
N GLY A 126 -18.24 15.95 -16.35
CA GLY A 126 -18.57 16.35 -17.74
C GLY A 126 -17.35 16.78 -18.57
N HIS A 127 -16.16 16.68 -18.02
CA HIS A 127 -14.94 16.74 -18.82
C HIS A 127 -14.85 15.43 -19.60
N GLY A 128 -14.97 15.47 -20.91
CA GLY A 128 -15.15 14.30 -21.77
C GLY A 128 -14.12 13.18 -21.57
N PRO A 129 -14.42 11.98 -22.06
CA PRO A 129 -13.57 10.80 -21.92
C PRO A 129 -12.15 11.01 -22.50
N GLU A 130 -11.98 12.01 -23.33
CA GLU A 130 -10.69 12.39 -23.92
C GLU A 130 -9.63 12.73 -22.86
N ARG A 131 -10.01 13.41 -21.76
CA ARG A 131 -9.09 13.69 -20.67
C ARG A 131 -8.72 12.44 -19.88
N PHE A 132 -9.66 11.53 -19.70
CA PHE A 132 -9.39 10.25 -19.07
C PHE A 132 -8.45 9.36 -19.92
N LEU A 133 -8.60 9.39 -21.25
CA LEU A 133 -7.74 8.65 -22.17
C LEU A 133 -6.31 9.19 -22.23
N LEU A 134 -6.08 10.46 -21.90
CA LEU A 134 -4.74 11.04 -21.77
C LEU A 134 -3.97 10.51 -20.55
N TRP A 135 -4.67 9.92 -19.59
CA TRP A 135 -4.09 9.34 -18.37
C TRP A 135 -3.87 7.82 -18.48
N TRP A 136 -4.33 7.20 -19.57
CA TRP A 136 -4.15 5.79 -19.92
C TRP A 136 -3.09 5.70 -21.03
#